data_c546acac477f55ac30f2d5588c454c65
#
_entry.id   c546acac477f55ac30f2d5588c454c65
#
_cell.length_a   1.000
_cell.length_b   1.000
_cell.length_c   1.000
_cell.angle_alpha   90.00
_cell.angle_beta   90.00
_cell.angle_gamma   90.00
#
_symmetry.space_group_name_H-M   'P 1'
#
loop_
_entity.id
_entity.type
_entity.pdbx_description
1 polymer ?
#
loop_
_entity_poly.entity_id
_entity_poly.type
_entity_poly.pdbx_seq_one_letter_code
_entity_poly.pdbx_strand_id
1 'polypeptide(L)'
;MEQGLLHLYWGDGKGKTTAAMGLALRALGSGKTVVIVQFLKGGKSGEVPLLEHLGATFYRGKAGQKFEFRMNDAEKAATRQLQNENLRAAMAQPADLLILDEAGSAWELDMVDKDLLQEAVLRRPAAQECVLTAHAAPRWMLDAADYSTEMKCHRHPYQKGIAARQGIEY
;
A
#
# COMPACT_ATOMS: atom_id res chain seq x y z
N MET A 1 -3.40 -8.45 -19.88
CA MET A 1 -1.91 -8.26 -20.04
C MET A 1 -1.31 -9.63 -20.21
N GLU A 2 -0.29 -9.79 -21.04
CA GLU A 2 0.39 -11.09 -21.19
C GLU A 2 1.25 -11.42 -19.99
N GLN A 3 1.83 -10.38 -19.34
CA GLN A 3 2.64 -10.49 -18.13
C GLN A 3 2.43 -9.26 -17.25
N GLY A 4 2.18 -9.48 -15.96
CA GLY A 4 2.16 -8.43 -14.94
C GLY A 4 3.51 -8.28 -14.28
N LEU A 5 3.93 -7.03 -14.03
CA LEU A 5 5.19 -6.68 -13.42
C LEU A 5 5.01 -6.26 -11.96
N LEU A 6 6.09 -6.35 -11.18
CA LEU A 6 6.14 -5.89 -9.79
C LEU A 6 6.83 -4.53 -9.71
N HIS A 7 6.11 -3.55 -9.21
CA HIS A 7 6.63 -2.22 -8.92
C HIS A 7 6.90 -2.08 -7.43
N LEU A 8 8.00 -1.47 -7.09
CA LEU A 8 8.35 -1.07 -5.72
C LEU A 8 8.66 0.44 -5.70
N TYR A 9 7.81 1.22 -5.04
CA TYR A 9 8.05 2.63 -4.75
C TYR A 9 8.47 2.75 -3.28
N TRP A 10 9.71 3.14 -3.02
CA TRP A 10 10.27 3.11 -1.68
C TRP A 10 11.12 4.33 -1.35
N GLY A 11 11.53 4.46 -0.10
CA GLY A 11 12.37 5.56 0.35
C GLY A 11 11.66 6.52 1.30
N ASP A 12 12.41 7.48 1.82
CA ASP A 12 11.99 8.46 2.82
C ASP A 12 11.28 9.69 2.21
N GLY A 13 11.32 9.82 0.88
CA GLY A 13 10.69 10.93 0.15
C GLY A 13 9.18 10.78 0.00
N LYS A 14 8.51 11.94 -0.14
CA LYS A 14 7.08 12.03 -0.44
C LYS A 14 6.77 11.55 -1.85
N GLY A 15 5.60 10.92 -2.03
CA GLY A 15 5.05 10.62 -3.36
C GLY A 15 4.79 9.14 -3.62
N LYS A 16 5.23 8.22 -2.78
CA LYS A 16 5.05 6.76 -2.97
C LYS A 16 3.58 6.36 -3.15
N THR A 17 2.75 6.66 -2.17
CA THR A 17 1.30 6.43 -2.24
C THR A 17 0.68 7.21 -3.40
N THR A 18 1.06 8.49 -3.59
CA THR A 18 0.54 9.33 -4.69
C THR A 18 0.84 8.71 -6.06
N ALA A 19 2.04 8.18 -6.27
CA ALA A 19 2.41 7.49 -7.51
C ALA A 19 1.58 6.21 -7.71
N ALA A 20 1.41 5.42 -6.66
CA ALA A 20 0.59 4.20 -6.70
C ALA A 20 -0.88 4.51 -7.03
N MET A 21 -1.47 5.53 -6.38
CA MET A 21 -2.85 5.96 -6.67
C MET A 21 -2.99 6.57 -8.07
N GLY A 22 -1.96 7.27 -8.57
CA GLY A 22 -1.90 7.75 -9.95
C GLY A 22 -1.91 6.60 -10.98
N LEU A 23 -1.20 5.51 -10.68
CA LEU A 23 -1.25 4.30 -11.52
C LEU A 23 -2.62 3.62 -11.44
N ALA A 24 -3.26 3.59 -10.26
CA ALA A 24 -4.63 3.09 -10.11
C ALA A 24 -5.61 3.87 -11.00
N LEU A 25 -5.55 5.20 -10.97
CA LEU A 25 -6.38 6.06 -11.81
C LEU A 25 -6.16 5.79 -13.30
N ARG A 26 -4.91 5.64 -13.74
CA ARG A 26 -4.56 5.30 -15.12
C ARG A 26 -5.11 3.94 -15.54
N ALA A 27 -5.00 2.94 -14.67
CA ALA A 27 -5.50 1.59 -14.91
C ALA A 27 -7.03 1.59 -15.06
N LEU A 28 -7.75 2.23 -14.13
CA LEU A 28 -9.20 2.41 -14.18
C LEU A 28 -9.65 3.11 -15.46
N GLY A 29 -8.96 4.21 -15.83
CA GLY A 29 -9.23 4.93 -17.09
C GLY A 29 -9.00 4.11 -18.36
N SER A 30 -8.27 3.00 -18.24
CA SER A 30 -8.04 2.03 -19.32
C SER A 30 -8.95 0.80 -19.23
N GLY A 31 -9.98 0.83 -18.38
CA GLY A 31 -10.95 -0.26 -18.17
C GLY A 31 -10.40 -1.45 -17.40
N LYS A 32 -9.29 -1.28 -16.64
CA LYS A 32 -8.69 -2.30 -15.79
C LYS A 32 -9.38 -2.37 -14.43
N THR A 33 -9.41 -3.56 -13.84
CA THR A 33 -9.86 -3.76 -12.47
C THR A 33 -8.73 -3.50 -11.48
N VAL A 34 -9.02 -2.76 -10.40
CA VAL A 34 -8.03 -2.32 -9.42
C VAL A 34 -8.46 -2.69 -8.01
N VAL A 35 -7.59 -3.37 -7.29
CA VAL A 35 -7.73 -3.69 -5.86
C VAL A 35 -6.59 -3.06 -5.08
N ILE A 36 -6.90 -2.39 -3.98
CA ILE A 36 -5.94 -1.65 -3.16
C ILE A 36 -6.06 -2.09 -1.70
N VAL A 37 -4.97 -2.54 -1.12
CA VAL A 37 -4.82 -2.74 0.32
C VAL A 37 -3.96 -1.61 0.86
N GLN A 38 -4.49 -0.83 1.81
CA GLN A 38 -3.72 0.17 2.53
C GLN A 38 -3.45 -0.31 3.96
N PHE A 39 -2.26 -0.83 4.19
CA PHE A 39 -1.82 -1.22 5.52
C PHE A 39 -1.67 0.00 6.43
N LEU A 40 -1.95 -0.17 7.73
CA LEU A 40 -1.75 0.84 8.77
C LEU A 40 -2.51 2.16 8.57
N LYS A 41 -3.41 2.23 7.61
CA LYS A 41 -4.19 3.44 7.27
C LYS A 41 -5.67 3.22 7.54
N GLY A 42 -6.25 4.07 8.40
CA GLY A 42 -7.69 4.08 8.72
C GLY A 42 -8.31 5.47 8.64
N GLY A 43 -7.50 6.52 8.48
CA GLY A 43 -7.95 7.90 8.41
C GLY A 43 -8.57 8.29 7.06
N LYS A 44 -9.14 9.49 6.99
CA LYS A 44 -9.64 10.05 5.74
C LYS A 44 -8.50 10.36 4.78
N SER A 45 -8.71 10.10 3.50
CA SER A 45 -7.78 10.43 2.42
C SER A 45 -8.61 10.78 1.19
N GLY A 46 -8.31 11.89 0.54
CA GLY A 46 -9.17 12.48 -0.49
C GLY A 46 -9.32 11.62 -1.74
N GLU A 47 -8.31 10.83 -2.09
CA GLU A 47 -8.32 9.98 -3.26
C GLU A 47 -9.20 8.73 -3.11
N VAL A 48 -9.42 8.24 -1.88
CA VAL A 48 -10.13 6.97 -1.65
C VAL A 48 -11.55 7.00 -2.19
N PRO A 49 -12.45 7.94 -1.78
CA PRO A 49 -13.84 7.93 -2.27
C PRO A 49 -13.93 8.17 -3.78
N LEU A 50 -12.98 8.89 -4.37
CA LEU A 50 -12.97 9.12 -5.82
C LEU A 50 -12.57 7.86 -6.58
N LEU A 51 -11.53 7.16 -6.15
CA LEU A 51 -11.11 5.90 -6.79
C LEU A 51 -12.16 4.80 -6.61
N GLU A 52 -12.84 4.74 -5.45
CA GLU A 52 -13.98 3.83 -5.24
C GLU A 52 -15.14 4.14 -6.19
N HIS A 53 -15.48 5.43 -6.36
CA HIS A 53 -16.49 5.85 -7.32
C HIS A 53 -16.14 5.46 -8.77
N LEU A 54 -14.86 5.43 -9.10
CA LEU A 54 -14.34 4.99 -10.40
C LEU A 54 -14.23 3.46 -10.52
N GLY A 55 -14.55 2.70 -9.47
CA GLY A 55 -14.60 1.24 -9.50
C GLY A 55 -13.42 0.52 -8.84
N ALA A 56 -12.51 1.22 -8.14
CA ALA A 56 -11.50 0.56 -7.33
C ALA A 56 -12.11 -0.07 -6.07
N THR A 57 -11.59 -1.21 -5.66
CA THR A 57 -11.92 -1.81 -4.37
C THR A 57 -10.81 -1.52 -3.35
N PHE A 58 -11.18 -0.98 -2.19
CA PHE A 58 -10.25 -0.71 -1.10
C PHE A 58 -10.47 -1.67 0.08
N TYR A 59 -9.36 -2.20 0.58
CA TYR A 59 -9.26 -2.89 1.85
C TYR A 59 -8.32 -2.09 2.75
N ARG A 60 -8.84 -1.51 3.82
CA ARG A 60 -8.09 -0.60 4.69
C ARG A 60 -8.63 -0.62 6.11
N GLY A 61 -7.93 0.02 7.02
CA GLY A 61 -8.29 0.13 8.41
C GLY A 61 -7.21 -0.40 9.34
N LYS A 62 -7.35 -0.04 10.61
CA LYS A 62 -6.56 -0.55 11.72
C LYS A 62 -7.44 -0.60 12.96
N ALA A 63 -7.09 -1.43 13.92
CA ALA A 63 -7.80 -1.48 15.19
C ALA A 63 -7.54 -0.18 15.98
N GLY A 64 -8.59 0.64 16.14
CA GLY A 64 -8.51 1.91 16.84
C GLY A 64 -7.90 3.06 16.02
N GLN A 65 -7.68 4.20 16.70
CA GLN A 65 -7.19 5.44 16.09
C GLN A 65 -5.71 5.72 16.37
N LYS A 66 -5.06 4.88 17.16
CA LYS A 66 -3.67 5.09 17.57
C LYS A 66 -2.68 4.79 16.46
N PHE A 67 -1.55 5.48 16.50
CA PHE A 67 -0.37 5.08 15.73
C PHE A 67 0.24 3.80 16.31
N GLU A 68 0.91 3.01 15.48
CA GLU A 68 1.44 1.68 15.82
C GLU A 68 2.36 1.72 17.06
N PHE A 69 3.18 2.76 17.20
CA PHE A 69 4.09 2.95 18.33
C PHE A 69 3.37 3.26 19.66
N ARG A 70 2.07 3.57 19.63
CA ARG A 70 1.21 3.80 20.80
C ARG A 70 0.25 2.66 21.08
N MET A 71 0.25 1.62 20.26
CA MET A 71 -0.60 0.45 20.46
C MET A 71 -0.02 -0.47 21.54
N ASN A 72 -0.90 -1.03 22.36
CA ASN A 72 -0.55 -2.15 23.22
C ASN A 72 -0.56 -3.47 22.42
N ASP A 73 -0.13 -4.58 23.03
CA ASP A 73 -0.01 -5.86 22.35
C ASP A 73 -1.35 -6.39 21.80
N ALA A 74 -2.45 -6.17 22.53
CA ALA A 74 -3.79 -6.57 22.08
C ALA A 74 -4.24 -5.75 20.86
N GLU A 75 -3.99 -4.44 20.86
CA GLU A 75 -4.29 -3.55 19.72
C GLU A 75 -3.44 -3.90 18.49
N LYS A 76 -2.17 -4.25 18.68
CA LYS A 76 -1.27 -4.73 17.62
C LYS A 76 -1.77 -6.04 17.03
N ALA A 77 -2.12 -7.01 17.87
CA ALA A 77 -2.65 -8.29 17.43
C ALA A 77 -3.96 -8.13 16.64
N ALA A 78 -4.89 -7.30 17.13
CA ALA A 78 -6.15 -7.02 16.43
C ALA A 78 -5.91 -6.31 15.09
N THR A 79 -4.97 -5.37 15.03
CA THR A 79 -4.59 -4.69 13.78
C THR A 79 -3.98 -5.67 12.79
N ARG A 80 -3.05 -6.51 13.23
CA ARG A 80 -2.45 -7.56 12.40
C ARG A 80 -3.50 -8.52 11.85
N GLN A 81 -4.44 -8.97 12.68
CA GLN A 81 -5.53 -9.84 12.23
C GLN A 81 -6.36 -9.18 11.14
N LEU A 82 -6.81 -7.93 11.35
CA LEU A 82 -7.59 -7.19 10.37
C LEU A 82 -6.83 -7.03 9.05
N GLN A 83 -5.55 -6.73 9.09
CA GLN A 83 -4.74 -6.57 7.89
C GLN A 83 -4.53 -7.89 7.15
N ASN A 84 -4.38 -9.00 7.86
CA ASN A 84 -4.34 -10.33 7.25
C ASN A 84 -5.67 -10.69 6.58
N GLU A 85 -6.80 -10.36 7.21
CA GLU A 85 -8.14 -10.57 6.64
C GLU A 85 -8.33 -9.73 5.37
N ASN A 86 -7.96 -8.45 5.41
CA ASN A 86 -7.99 -7.54 4.26
C ASN A 86 -7.13 -8.07 3.10
N LEU A 87 -5.93 -8.54 3.39
CA LEU A 87 -5.03 -9.07 2.37
C LEU A 87 -5.59 -10.35 1.74
N ARG A 88 -6.14 -11.27 2.54
CA ARG A 88 -6.80 -12.48 2.02
C ARG A 88 -8.00 -12.16 1.15
N ALA A 89 -8.83 -11.19 1.56
CA ALA A 89 -9.96 -10.73 0.77
C ALA A 89 -9.52 -10.12 -0.57
N ALA A 90 -8.47 -9.32 -0.56
CA ALA A 90 -7.88 -8.76 -1.77
C ALA A 90 -7.32 -9.83 -2.72
N MET A 91 -6.64 -10.84 -2.18
CA MET A 91 -6.11 -11.97 -2.97
C MET A 91 -7.22 -12.83 -3.60
N ALA A 92 -8.37 -12.93 -2.96
CA ALA A 92 -9.52 -13.69 -3.45
C ALA A 92 -10.30 -12.94 -4.55
N GLN A 93 -10.09 -11.63 -4.70
CA GLN A 93 -10.76 -10.81 -5.70
C GLN A 93 -9.92 -10.72 -6.98
N PRO A 94 -10.45 -11.10 -8.16
CA PRO A 94 -9.74 -10.90 -9.41
C PRO A 94 -9.45 -9.42 -9.66
N ALA A 95 -8.21 -9.11 -10.00
CA ALA A 95 -7.79 -7.75 -10.34
C ALA A 95 -6.66 -7.76 -11.37
N ASP A 96 -6.69 -6.80 -12.30
CA ASP A 96 -5.58 -6.54 -13.22
C ASP A 96 -4.41 -5.85 -12.51
N LEU A 97 -4.71 -5.00 -11.51
CA LEU A 97 -3.75 -4.27 -10.70
C LEU A 97 -4.04 -4.46 -9.22
N LEU A 98 -3.08 -4.99 -8.48
CA LEU A 98 -3.06 -5.06 -7.02
C LEU A 98 -2.09 -4.03 -6.46
N ILE A 99 -2.55 -3.15 -5.57
CA ILE A 99 -1.70 -2.20 -4.87
C ILE A 99 -1.66 -2.56 -3.38
N LEU A 100 -0.48 -2.75 -2.84
CA LEU A 100 -0.19 -3.02 -1.44
C LEU A 100 0.56 -1.82 -0.84
N ASP A 101 -0.21 -0.81 -0.43
CA ASP A 101 0.32 0.45 0.09
C ASP A 101 0.77 0.30 1.55
N GLU A 102 1.94 0.84 1.91
CA GLU A 102 2.64 0.67 3.20
C GLU A 102 3.03 -0.79 3.51
N ALA A 103 3.21 -1.62 2.48
CA ALA A 103 3.58 -3.02 2.67
C ALA A 103 4.92 -3.21 3.38
N GLY A 104 5.91 -2.34 3.10
CA GLY A 104 7.21 -2.36 3.78
C GLY A 104 7.09 -2.07 5.27
N SER A 105 6.32 -1.06 5.65
CA SER A 105 6.09 -0.72 7.06
C SER A 105 5.33 -1.82 7.81
N ALA A 106 4.31 -2.41 7.16
CA ALA A 106 3.57 -3.53 7.74
C ALA A 106 4.47 -4.76 7.96
N TRP A 107 5.40 -5.01 7.03
CA TRP A 107 6.41 -6.08 7.16
C TRP A 107 7.37 -5.82 8.32
N GLU A 108 7.96 -4.62 8.39
CA GLU A 108 8.97 -4.29 9.40
C GLU A 108 8.40 -4.26 10.82
N LEU A 109 7.17 -3.75 10.96
CA LEU A 109 6.48 -3.65 12.26
C LEU A 109 5.76 -4.95 12.67
N ASP A 110 5.89 -6.02 11.90
CA ASP A 110 5.19 -7.31 12.11
C ASP A 110 3.66 -7.16 12.21
N MET A 111 3.11 -6.23 11.43
CA MET A 111 1.67 -5.91 11.40
C MET A 111 0.90 -6.67 10.32
N VAL A 112 1.56 -7.56 9.61
CA VAL A 112 0.99 -8.50 8.64
C VAL A 112 1.73 -9.83 8.74
N ASP A 113 1.06 -10.92 8.43
CA ASP A 113 1.71 -12.22 8.30
C ASP A 113 2.68 -12.17 7.12
N LYS A 114 3.97 -12.44 7.39
CA LYS A 114 5.04 -12.30 6.41
C LYS A 114 4.93 -13.31 5.26
N ASP A 115 4.55 -14.53 5.58
CA ASP A 115 4.37 -15.57 4.56
C ASP A 115 3.18 -15.25 3.66
N LEU A 116 2.09 -14.74 4.24
CA LEU A 116 0.91 -14.30 3.51
C LEU A 116 1.24 -13.12 2.58
N LEU A 117 2.01 -12.13 3.05
CA LEU A 117 2.42 -11.00 2.21
C LEU A 117 3.31 -11.44 1.07
N GLN A 118 4.29 -12.32 1.33
CA GLN A 118 5.13 -12.89 0.27
C GLN A 118 4.32 -13.72 -0.73
N GLU A 119 3.34 -14.50 -0.27
CA GLU A 119 2.44 -15.26 -1.13
C GLU A 119 1.66 -14.34 -2.05
N ALA A 120 1.04 -13.28 -1.52
CA ALA A 120 0.28 -12.29 -2.28
C ALA A 120 1.09 -11.65 -3.40
N VAL A 121 2.38 -11.43 -3.18
CA VAL A 121 3.29 -10.76 -4.13
C VAL A 121 3.93 -11.74 -5.11
N LEU A 122 4.56 -12.80 -4.58
CA LEU A 122 5.42 -13.69 -5.37
C LEU A 122 4.63 -14.80 -6.09
N ARG A 123 3.43 -15.14 -5.59
CA ARG A 123 2.56 -16.16 -6.19
C ARG A 123 1.28 -15.57 -6.81
N ARG A 124 1.27 -14.26 -7.04
CA ARG A 124 0.15 -13.60 -7.72
C ARG A 124 -0.09 -14.19 -9.12
N PRO A 125 -1.29 -14.05 -9.70
CA PRO A 125 -1.54 -14.41 -11.08
C PRO A 125 -0.51 -13.78 -12.02
N ALA A 126 0.00 -14.54 -12.99
CA ALA A 126 1.08 -14.10 -13.88
C ALA A 126 0.76 -12.83 -14.68
N ALA A 127 -0.52 -12.58 -14.98
CA ALA A 127 -0.98 -11.39 -15.68
C ALA A 127 -1.30 -10.20 -14.77
N GLN A 128 -1.26 -10.38 -13.43
CA GLN A 128 -1.59 -9.32 -12.47
C GLN A 128 -0.40 -8.39 -12.24
N GLU A 129 -0.57 -7.12 -12.53
CA GLU A 129 0.33 -6.05 -12.13
C GLU A 129 0.27 -5.86 -10.61
N CYS A 130 1.41 -5.65 -9.95
CA CYS A 130 1.45 -5.44 -8.52
C CYS A 130 2.33 -4.23 -8.17
N VAL A 131 1.87 -3.41 -7.22
CA VAL A 131 2.62 -2.26 -6.70
C VAL A 131 2.77 -2.38 -5.20
N LEU A 132 3.99 -2.26 -4.73
CA LEU A 132 4.33 -2.13 -3.30
C LEU A 132 4.78 -0.72 -3.00
N THR A 133 4.40 -0.19 -1.84
CA THR A 133 5.07 0.99 -1.29
C THR A 133 5.75 0.67 0.04
N ALA A 134 6.89 1.30 0.29
CA ALA A 134 7.69 1.07 1.49
C ALA A 134 8.48 2.31 1.89
N HIS A 135 8.54 2.65 3.17
CA HIS A 135 9.48 3.68 3.66
C HIS A 135 10.91 3.14 3.60
N ALA A 136 11.15 2.00 4.23
CA ALA A 136 12.32 1.17 4.03
C ALA A 136 11.89 -0.13 3.35
N ALA A 137 12.60 -0.57 2.33
CA ALA A 137 12.23 -1.77 1.57
C ALA A 137 13.01 -2.97 2.09
N PRO A 138 12.33 -4.03 2.57
CA PRO A 138 12.97 -5.30 2.86
C PRO A 138 13.71 -5.85 1.65
N ARG A 139 14.82 -6.53 1.88
CA ARG A 139 15.69 -7.05 0.83
C ARG A 139 14.94 -7.87 -0.23
N TRP A 140 14.02 -8.72 0.19
CA TRP A 140 13.25 -9.55 -0.73
C TRP A 140 12.35 -8.73 -1.69
N MET A 141 11.83 -7.57 -1.25
CA MET A 141 11.05 -6.68 -2.13
C MET A 141 11.94 -6.05 -3.19
N LEU A 142 13.16 -5.63 -2.82
CA LEU A 142 14.15 -5.08 -3.75
C LEU A 142 14.57 -6.10 -4.79
N ASP A 143 14.81 -7.36 -4.35
CA ASP A 143 15.26 -8.43 -5.22
C ASP A 143 14.16 -8.94 -6.16
N ALA A 144 12.89 -8.86 -5.76
CA ALA A 144 11.76 -9.34 -6.55
C ALA A 144 11.20 -8.30 -7.53
N ALA A 145 11.45 -7.01 -7.32
CA ALA A 145 10.86 -5.93 -8.10
C ALA A 145 11.41 -5.83 -9.52
N ASP A 146 10.51 -5.75 -10.50
CA ASP A 146 10.86 -5.44 -11.90
C ASP A 146 11.13 -3.93 -12.06
N TYR A 147 10.33 -3.08 -11.39
CA TYR A 147 10.56 -1.64 -11.25
C TYR A 147 10.88 -1.32 -9.80
N SER A 148 12.04 -0.76 -9.53
CA SER A 148 12.44 -0.28 -8.20
C SER A 148 12.76 1.21 -8.28
N THR A 149 11.90 2.05 -7.68
CA THR A 149 12.04 3.50 -7.70
C THR A 149 12.20 4.00 -6.28
N GLU A 150 13.36 4.58 -5.99
CA GLU A 150 13.63 5.23 -4.71
C GLU A 150 13.23 6.71 -4.75
N MET A 151 12.39 7.12 -3.79
CA MET A 151 12.02 8.52 -3.56
C MET A 151 12.81 9.05 -2.38
N LYS A 152 13.79 9.93 -2.65
CA LYS A 152 14.66 10.53 -1.64
C LYS A 152 14.14 11.86 -1.15
N CYS A 153 14.12 12.04 0.16
CA CYS A 153 13.76 13.29 0.79
C CYS A 153 14.98 14.25 0.84
N HIS A 154 15.06 15.18 -0.10
CA HIS A 154 16.06 16.25 -0.05
C HIS A 154 15.63 17.41 0.86
N ARG A 155 14.32 17.66 0.98
CA ARG A 155 13.71 18.69 1.84
C ARG A 155 12.30 18.25 2.20
N HIS A 156 11.88 18.52 3.46
CA HIS A 156 10.52 18.26 3.88
C HIS A 156 9.94 19.46 4.65
N PRO A 157 8.71 19.91 4.34
CA PRO A 157 8.06 21.03 5.02
C PRO A 157 7.93 20.86 6.54
N TYR A 158 7.83 19.62 7.02
CA TYR A 158 7.80 19.28 8.44
C TYR A 158 9.00 19.84 9.21
N GLN A 159 10.19 19.90 8.59
CA GLN A 159 11.40 20.47 9.19
C GLN A 159 11.26 21.98 9.49
N LYS A 160 10.27 22.63 8.83
CA LYS A 160 9.91 24.04 9.04
C LYS A 160 8.62 24.19 9.86
N GLY A 161 8.14 23.11 10.52
CA GLY A 161 6.92 23.12 11.32
C GLY A 161 5.63 23.18 10.50
N ILE A 162 5.67 22.93 9.19
CA ILE A 162 4.47 22.92 8.34
C ILE A 162 3.81 21.53 8.49
N ALA A 163 2.57 21.52 9.01
CA ALA A 163 1.77 20.32 9.17
C ALA A 163 1.22 19.80 7.82
N ALA A 164 0.76 18.55 7.82
CA ALA A 164 0.07 17.94 6.68
C ALA A 164 -1.21 18.72 6.32
N ARG A 165 -1.46 18.94 5.02
CA ARG A 165 -2.56 19.76 4.50
C ARG A 165 -3.57 18.88 3.78
N GLN A 166 -4.84 19.20 3.95
CA GLN A 166 -5.93 18.52 3.26
C GLN A 166 -5.82 18.72 1.73
N GLY A 167 -6.06 17.65 0.98
CA GLY A 167 -5.97 17.65 -0.48
C GLY A 167 -4.55 17.64 -1.05
N ILE A 168 -3.51 17.66 -0.18
CA ILE A 168 -2.09 17.62 -0.59
C ILE A 168 -1.37 16.42 0.04
N GLU A 169 -1.44 16.28 1.36
CA GLU A 169 -0.83 15.14 2.07
C GLU A 169 -1.86 14.08 2.47
N TYR A 170 -3.17 14.40 2.51
CA TYR A 170 -4.27 13.46 2.82
C TYR A 170 -5.60 13.88 2.20
#